data_6dc5a631505ec2b2305d1a8d8de50cd4
#
_entry.id   6dc5a631505ec2b2305d1a8d8de50cd4
#
_cell.length_a   1.000
_cell.length_b   1.000
_cell.length_c   1.000
_cell.angle_alpha   90.00
_cell.angle_beta   90.00
_cell.angle_gamma   90.00
#
_symmetry.space_group_name_H-M   'P 1'
#
loop_
_entity.id
_entity.type
_entity.pdbx_description
1 polymer ?
#
loop_
_entity_poly.entity_id
_entity_poly.type
_entity_poly.pdbx_seq_one_letter_code
_entity_poly.pdbx_strand_id
1 'polypeptide(L)'
;MRTINLNGYIDEEVWYGDEITPVMLHDALYGENGEFSDDVCIVLNSYGGSCNAAVRMHDDIRAYPGRVHLVISGTVASAATVLSAAADTLEMTPGSLYMIHDPSTVAWGNERDFGEAIALLKACKESILNIYSRRSPIDRGTLAAMMTATTWMDAGAALAQGFIDGVADPQTCPTDSAAVRTVNRKDAEAKVRLWLERHNPLKQGKMVQKSAAEDKTAPELSVADYQKQTSQKVQTHENPGIPADQLRRRLDLIKPNDR
;
A
#
# COMPACT_ATOMS: atom_id res chain seq x y z
N MET A 1 1.39 29.98 6.11
CA MET A 1 1.77 28.57 5.91
C MET A 1 0.59 27.88 5.23
N ARG A 2 0.79 27.28 4.09
CA ARG A 2 -0.23 26.61 3.28
C ARG A 2 -0.49 25.22 3.85
N THR A 3 -1.74 24.74 3.83
CA THR A 3 -2.09 23.40 4.34
C THR A 3 -2.47 22.46 3.20
N ILE A 4 -1.88 21.27 3.20
CA ILE A 4 -2.15 20.17 2.26
C ILE A 4 -2.77 19.02 3.05
N ASN A 5 -3.99 18.61 2.67
CA ASN A 5 -4.68 17.50 3.30
C ASN A 5 -4.53 16.24 2.45
N LEU A 6 -3.87 15.22 3.00
CA LEU A 6 -3.69 13.91 2.38
C LEU A 6 -4.50 12.86 3.16
N ASN A 7 -5.60 12.44 2.57
CA ASN A 7 -6.49 11.45 3.18
C ASN A 7 -6.86 10.38 2.16
N GLY A 8 -6.45 9.14 2.37
CA GLY A 8 -6.73 8.04 1.45
C GLY A 8 -5.64 6.99 1.36
N TYR A 9 -5.73 6.12 0.37
CA TYR A 9 -4.71 5.13 0.06
C TYR A 9 -3.63 5.71 -0.85
N ILE A 10 -2.39 5.23 -0.72
CA ILE A 10 -1.27 5.65 -1.56
C ILE A 10 -1.21 4.74 -2.78
N ASP A 11 -1.27 5.33 -3.98
CA ASP A 11 -1.12 4.60 -5.24
C ASP A 11 -0.40 5.44 -6.30
N GLU A 12 0.07 4.78 -7.38
CA GLU A 12 0.67 5.42 -8.54
C GLU A 12 -0.38 6.22 -9.33
N GLU A 13 -1.61 5.72 -9.40
CA GLU A 13 -2.72 6.26 -10.17
C GLU A 13 -4.01 6.34 -9.35
N VAL A 14 -4.94 7.18 -9.81
CA VAL A 14 -6.27 7.30 -9.19
C VAL A 14 -7.22 6.27 -9.79
N TRP A 15 -7.70 5.32 -8.97
CA TRP A 15 -8.63 4.26 -9.35
C TRP A 15 -10.05 4.52 -8.85
N TYR A 16 -10.21 4.81 -7.56
CA TYR A 16 -11.50 4.98 -6.89
C TYR A 16 -11.81 6.44 -6.54
N GLY A 17 -10.79 7.31 -6.54
CA GLY A 17 -10.91 8.74 -6.27
C GLY A 17 -10.60 9.14 -4.84
N ASP A 18 -10.17 8.18 -4.00
CA ASP A 18 -9.69 8.37 -2.64
C ASP A 18 -8.19 8.07 -2.49
N GLU A 19 -7.49 7.87 -3.60
CA GLU A 19 -6.06 7.67 -3.59
C GLU A 19 -5.29 8.99 -3.50
N ILE A 20 -4.14 8.90 -2.84
CA ILE A 20 -3.09 9.91 -2.78
C ILE A 20 -1.99 9.46 -3.75
N THR A 21 -1.73 10.26 -4.79
CA THR A 21 -0.71 9.91 -5.79
C THR A 21 0.50 10.84 -5.72
N PRO A 22 1.68 10.40 -6.23
CA PRO A 22 2.85 11.26 -6.31
C PRO A 22 2.60 12.57 -7.09
N VAL A 23 1.83 12.50 -8.18
CA VAL A 23 1.49 13.70 -8.98
C VAL A 23 0.67 14.68 -8.14
N MET A 24 -0.35 14.19 -7.42
CA MET A 24 -1.19 15.06 -6.58
C MET A 24 -0.38 15.75 -5.47
N LEU A 25 0.55 15.03 -4.84
CA LEU A 25 1.43 15.62 -3.81
C LEU A 25 2.40 16.63 -4.45
N HIS A 26 3.02 16.26 -5.56
CA HIS A 26 3.94 17.14 -6.27
C HIS A 26 3.27 18.47 -6.64
N ASP A 27 2.11 18.43 -7.30
CA ASP A 27 1.37 19.64 -7.69
C ASP A 27 0.92 20.46 -6.46
N ALA A 28 0.54 19.78 -5.38
CA ALA A 28 0.19 20.45 -4.14
C ALA A 28 1.40 21.11 -3.44
N LEU A 29 2.60 20.54 -3.54
CA LEU A 29 3.82 21.11 -2.98
C LEU A 29 4.35 22.24 -3.84
N TYR A 30 4.56 22.01 -5.12
CA TYR A 30 5.30 22.91 -6.00
C TYR A 30 4.42 23.88 -6.79
N GLY A 31 3.08 23.62 -6.89
CA GLY A 31 2.21 24.30 -7.86
C GLY A 31 2.39 23.77 -9.28
N GLU A 32 1.48 24.11 -10.17
CA GLU A 32 1.49 23.63 -11.58
C GLU A 32 2.76 24.05 -12.34
N ASN A 33 3.37 25.18 -11.97
CA ASN A 33 4.55 25.73 -12.62
C ASN A 33 5.77 25.80 -11.72
N GLY A 34 5.77 25.13 -10.57
CA GLY A 34 6.87 25.17 -9.60
C GLY A 34 6.99 26.50 -8.86
N GLU A 35 5.91 27.25 -8.72
CA GLU A 35 5.89 28.59 -8.12
C GLU A 35 5.92 28.59 -6.59
N PHE A 36 5.68 27.45 -5.94
CA PHE A 36 5.63 27.37 -4.49
C PHE A 36 6.98 26.98 -3.89
N SER A 37 7.38 27.71 -2.85
CA SER A 37 8.58 27.45 -2.05
C SER A 37 8.41 27.85 -0.58
N ASP A 38 7.19 28.23 -0.18
CA ASP A 38 6.83 28.62 1.18
C ASP A 38 6.70 27.39 2.09
N ASP A 39 6.84 27.61 3.41
CA ASP A 39 6.61 26.55 4.39
C ASP A 39 5.18 26.00 4.31
N VAL A 40 5.06 24.67 4.40
CA VAL A 40 3.79 23.97 4.27
C VAL A 40 3.50 23.08 5.46
N CYS A 41 2.21 22.96 5.81
CA CYS A 41 1.70 21.98 6.74
C CYS A 41 0.98 20.87 5.96
N ILE A 42 1.39 19.62 6.14
CA ILE A 42 0.70 18.44 5.60
C ILE A 42 -0.06 17.77 6.74
N VAL A 43 -1.37 17.61 6.56
CA VAL A 43 -2.21 16.78 7.45
C VAL A 43 -2.41 15.42 6.78
N LEU A 44 -1.94 14.36 7.41
CA LEU A 44 -1.91 13.02 6.82
C LEU A 44 -2.78 12.04 7.60
N ASN A 45 -3.62 11.31 6.87
CA ASN A 45 -4.35 10.13 7.30
C ASN A 45 -4.35 9.09 6.18
N SER A 46 -3.64 7.96 6.36
CA SER A 46 -3.52 6.94 5.32
C SER A 46 -3.13 5.59 5.90
N TYR A 47 -3.78 4.53 5.44
CA TYR A 47 -3.39 3.15 5.75
C TYR A 47 -2.21 2.65 4.89
N GLY A 48 -1.65 3.49 4.03
CA GLY A 48 -0.55 3.13 3.14
C GLY A 48 -1.04 2.70 1.76
N GLY A 49 -0.30 1.80 1.12
CA GLY A 49 -0.55 1.33 -0.24
C GLY A 49 0.75 1.04 -0.98
N SER A 50 0.94 1.60 -2.20
CA SER A 50 2.15 1.40 -3.00
C SER A 50 3.41 1.93 -2.31
N CYS A 51 4.39 1.04 -2.09
CA CYS A 51 5.70 1.43 -1.57
C CYS A 51 6.45 2.34 -2.55
N ASN A 52 6.34 2.10 -3.86
CA ASN A 52 7.03 2.88 -4.87
C ASN A 52 6.49 4.32 -4.90
N ALA A 53 5.16 4.47 -4.90
CA ALA A 53 4.52 5.78 -4.80
C ALA A 53 4.96 6.52 -3.53
N ALA A 54 4.98 5.83 -2.37
CA ALA A 54 5.38 6.43 -1.10
C ALA A 54 6.85 6.88 -1.09
N VAL A 55 7.77 6.11 -1.68
CA VAL A 55 9.19 6.50 -1.81
C VAL A 55 9.31 7.71 -2.73
N ARG A 56 8.59 7.75 -3.85
CA ARG A 56 8.59 8.92 -4.73
C ARG A 56 8.08 10.17 -4.00
N MET A 57 7.00 10.05 -3.24
CA MET A 57 6.44 11.14 -2.44
C MET A 57 7.39 11.58 -1.32
N HIS A 58 8.09 10.63 -0.68
CA HIS A 58 9.14 10.92 0.27
C HIS A 58 10.23 11.81 -0.36
N ASP A 59 10.69 11.45 -1.55
CA ASP A 59 11.76 12.18 -2.23
C ASP A 59 11.28 13.58 -2.69
N ASP A 60 10.02 13.72 -3.13
CA ASP A 60 9.42 15.01 -3.47
C ASP A 60 9.35 15.94 -2.23
N ILE A 61 8.97 15.41 -1.05
CA ILE A 61 8.99 16.16 0.22
C ILE A 61 10.41 16.55 0.60
N ARG A 62 11.39 15.63 0.48
CA ARG A 62 12.80 15.91 0.81
C ARG A 62 13.46 16.92 -0.11
N ALA A 63 13.01 17.01 -1.36
CA ALA A 63 13.52 17.95 -2.35
C ALA A 63 12.83 19.33 -2.29
N TYR A 64 11.72 19.44 -1.55
CA TYR A 64 10.96 20.68 -1.46
C TYR A 64 11.79 21.80 -0.78
N PRO A 65 11.86 23.02 -1.35
CA PRO A 65 12.72 24.08 -0.84
C PRO A 65 12.22 24.73 0.46
N GLY A 66 10.91 24.73 0.71
CA GLY A 66 10.31 25.20 1.96
C GLY A 66 10.35 24.13 3.05
N ARG A 67 10.04 24.50 4.30
CA ARG A 67 9.93 23.55 5.39
C ARG A 67 8.60 22.78 5.31
N VAL A 68 8.66 21.49 5.53
CA VAL A 68 7.49 20.61 5.60
C VAL A 68 7.24 20.21 7.03
N HIS A 69 6.18 20.76 7.60
CA HIS A 69 5.62 20.32 8.88
C HIS A 69 4.50 19.30 8.59
N LEU A 70 4.62 18.07 9.09
CA LEU A 70 3.60 17.05 8.88
C LEU A 70 2.92 16.68 10.21
N VAL A 71 1.60 16.71 10.20
CA VAL A 71 0.77 16.31 11.34
C VAL A 71 -0.05 15.09 10.97
N ILE A 72 0.12 14.03 11.74
CA ILE A 72 -0.70 12.82 11.64
C ILE A 72 -2.00 13.06 12.41
N SER A 73 -3.12 12.97 11.71
CA SER A 73 -4.46 13.11 12.27
C SER A 73 -5.33 11.90 11.88
N GLY A 74 -5.33 10.87 12.70
CA GLY A 74 -5.95 9.57 12.45
C GLY A 74 -4.94 8.43 12.41
N THR A 75 -4.80 7.74 11.29
CA THR A 75 -3.87 6.60 11.16
C THR A 75 -2.86 6.87 10.06
N VAL A 76 -1.58 6.63 10.35
CA VAL A 76 -0.52 6.53 9.34
C VAL A 76 0.14 5.16 9.47
N ALA A 77 -0.07 4.32 8.45
CA ALA A 77 0.37 2.93 8.47
C ALA A 77 1.09 2.52 7.18
N SER A 78 1.98 1.52 7.28
CA SER A 78 2.63 0.91 6.10
C SER A 78 3.37 1.95 5.25
N ALA A 79 3.13 1.99 3.95
CA ALA A 79 3.75 2.93 3.01
C ALA A 79 3.58 4.41 3.41
N ALA A 80 2.50 4.78 4.12
CA ALA A 80 2.29 6.14 4.59
C ALA A 80 3.34 6.60 5.63
N THR A 81 3.92 5.66 6.38
CA THR A 81 5.01 5.97 7.31
C THR A 81 6.31 6.31 6.59
N VAL A 82 6.51 5.74 5.39
CA VAL A 82 7.67 6.02 4.54
C VAL A 82 7.63 7.47 4.07
N LEU A 83 6.50 7.91 3.51
CA LEU A 83 6.35 9.30 3.08
C LEU A 83 6.43 10.27 4.24
N SER A 84 5.80 9.97 5.39
CA SER A 84 5.80 10.85 6.56
C SER A 84 7.19 11.07 7.15
N ALA A 85 8.08 10.08 7.03
CA ALA A 85 9.46 10.16 7.51
C ALA A 85 10.31 11.25 6.81
N ALA A 86 9.84 11.77 5.68
CA ALA A 86 10.51 12.82 4.92
C ALA A 86 10.35 14.23 5.52
N ALA A 87 9.34 14.45 6.36
CA ALA A 87 9.02 15.76 6.93
C ALA A 87 10.17 16.34 7.78
N ASP A 88 10.34 17.66 7.75
CA ASP A 88 11.30 18.36 8.63
C ASP A 88 10.86 18.30 10.08
N THR A 89 9.54 18.39 10.32
CA THR A 89 8.91 18.17 11.62
C THR A 89 7.71 17.26 11.45
N LEU A 90 7.68 16.17 12.20
CA LEU A 90 6.61 15.18 12.19
C LEU A 90 5.96 15.06 13.56
N GLU A 91 4.70 15.38 13.65
CA GLU A 91 3.92 15.29 14.89
C GLU A 91 2.68 14.41 14.72
N MET A 92 2.16 13.90 15.82
CA MET A 92 0.92 13.11 15.86
C MET A 92 -0.07 13.75 16.83
N THR A 93 -1.36 13.81 16.46
CA THR A 93 -2.40 14.11 17.44
C THR A 93 -2.51 12.97 18.48
N PRO A 94 -2.97 13.26 19.72
CA PRO A 94 -2.97 12.27 20.81
C PRO A 94 -3.74 10.98 20.52
N GLY A 95 -4.77 11.03 19.66
CA GLY A 95 -5.58 9.87 19.28
C GLY A 95 -5.12 9.13 18.03
N SER A 96 -4.02 9.57 17.43
CA SER A 96 -3.50 8.99 16.18
C SER A 96 -2.73 7.68 16.41
N LEU A 97 -2.64 6.89 15.35
CA LEU A 97 -1.92 5.62 15.31
C LEU A 97 -0.84 5.65 14.23
N TYR A 98 0.28 5.01 14.53
CA TYR A 98 1.40 4.80 13.62
C TYR A 98 1.73 3.30 13.51
N MET A 99 1.92 2.77 12.29
CA MET A 99 2.22 1.35 12.14
C MET A 99 3.27 1.08 11.07
N ILE A 100 4.26 0.30 11.46
CA ILE A 100 5.28 -0.22 10.55
C ILE A 100 5.18 -1.75 10.43
N HIS A 101 5.37 -2.26 9.22
CA HIS A 101 5.39 -3.69 8.94
C HIS A 101 6.28 -4.03 7.73
N ASP A 102 6.55 -5.31 7.53
CA ASP A 102 7.25 -5.79 6.35
C ASP A 102 6.44 -5.53 5.07
N PRO A 103 7.10 -5.18 3.95
CA PRO A 103 6.41 -5.05 2.68
C PRO A 103 5.76 -6.37 2.28
N SER A 104 4.60 -6.28 1.63
CA SER A 104 3.85 -7.42 1.14
C SER A 104 3.47 -7.24 -0.33
N THR A 105 3.31 -8.35 -1.04
CA THR A 105 2.82 -8.34 -2.42
C THR A 105 1.99 -9.58 -2.68
N VAL A 106 1.27 -9.57 -3.79
CA VAL A 106 0.62 -10.76 -4.35
C VAL A 106 1.42 -11.19 -5.56
N ALA A 107 1.78 -12.47 -5.61
CA ALA A 107 2.48 -13.07 -6.73
C ALA A 107 1.79 -14.35 -7.17
N TRP A 108 1.84 -14.64 -8.46
CA TRP A 108 1.40 -15.89 -9.06
C TRP A 108 2.33 -16.24 -10.21
N GLY A 109 2.49 -17.52 -10.46
CA GLY A 109 3.39 -18.03 -11.47
C GLY A 109 4.07 -19.31 -11.04
N ASN A 110 5.26 -19.56 -11.56
CA ASN A 110 6.10 -20.70 -11.26
C ASN A 110 7.13 -20.39 -10.15
N GLU A 111 7.99 -21.32 -9.81
CA GLU A 111 9.04 -21.19 -8.78
C GLU A 111 9.94 -19.95 -9.01
N ARG A 112 10.30 -19.67 -10.25
CA ARG A 112 11.12 -18.51 -10.61
C ARG A 112 10.39 -17.21 -10.29
N ASP A 113 9.11 -17.09 -10.65
CA ASP A 113 8.31 -15.89 -10.42
C ASP A 113 8.18 -15.60 -8.91
N PHE A 114 7.99 -16.65 -8.08
CA PHE A 114 8.00 -16.50 -6.63
C PHE A 114 9.38 -16.11 -6.09
N GLY A 115 10.46 -16.65 -6.67
CA GLY A 115 11.82 -16.26 -6.33
C GLY A 115 12.09 -14.77 -6.59
N GLU A 116 11.64 -14.24 -7.71
CA GLU A 116 11.73 -12.83 -8.09
C GLU A 116 10.90 -11.95 -7.13
N ALA A 117 9.67 -12.36 -6.78
CA ALA A 117 8.84 -11.64 -5.81
C ALA A 117 9.48 -11.57 -4.42
N ILE A 118 10.10 -12.66 -3.94
CA ILE A 118 10.83 -12.68 -2.67
C ILE A 118 12.04 -11.74 -2.72
N ALA A 119 12.78 -11.72 -3.82
CA ALA A 119 13.93 -10.83 -3.98
C ALA A 119 13.49 -9.36 -3.97
N LEU A 120 12.38 -9.03 -4.64
CA LEU A 120 11.78 -7.69 -4.63
C LEU A 120 11.38 -7.27 -3.20
N LEU A 121 10.67 -8.12 -2.47
CA LEU A 121 10.26 -7.82 -1.09
C LEU A 121 11.45 -7.56 -0.16
N LYS A 122 12.53 -8.33 -0.30
CA LYS A 122 13.78 -8.10 0.44
C LYS A 122 14.39 -6.74 0.11
N ALA A 123 14.48 -6.39 -1.18
CA ALA A 123 15.00 -5.10 -1.61
C ALA A 123 14.13 -3.93 -1.11
N CYS A 124 12.80 -4.06 -1.17
CA CYS A 124 11.87 -3.08 -0.61
C CYS A 124 12.06 -2.90 0.90
N LYS A 125 12.19 -4.00 1.66
CA LYS A 125 12.45 -3.94 3.11
C LYS A 125 13.73 -3.19 3.41
N GLU A 126 14.83 -3.47 2.70
CA GLU A 126 16.09 -2.76 2.88
C GLU A 126 15.97 -1.27 2.55
N SER A 127 15.25 -0.90 1.49
CA SER A 127 14.96 0.49 1.14
C SER A 127 14.20 1.22 2.25
N ILE A 128 13.13 0.63 2.75
CA ILE A 128 12.33 1.19 3.86
C ILE A 128 13.19 1.35 5.13
N LEU A 129 14.00 0.35 5.47
CA LEU A 129 14.91 0.41 6.60
C LEU A 129 15.94 1.54 6.48
N ASN A 130 16.40 1.87 5.26
CA ASN A 130 17.28 3.02 5.03
C ASN A 130 16.60 4.34 5.40
N ILE A 131 15.30 4.46 5.13
CA ILE A 131 14.50 5.65 5.48
C ILE A 131 14.28 5.72 6.99
N TYR A 132 13.82 4.64 7.62
CA TYR A 132 13.55 4.63 9.06
C TYR A 132 14.82 4.85 9.90
N SER A 133 15.97 4.28 9.49
CA SER A 133 17.24 4.48 10.19
C SER A 133 17.76 5.93 10.15
N ARG A 134 17.25 6.76 9.25
CA ARG A 134 17.54 8.21 9.24
C ARG A 134 16.60 8.99 10.16
N ARG A 135 15.40 8.46 10.38
CA ARG A 135 14.36 9.12 11.16
C ARG A 135 14.45 8.77 12.65
N SER A 136 14.57 7.47 12.96
CA SER A 136 14.58 6.94 14.32
C SER A 136 16.00 6.58 14.78
N PRO A 137 16.37 6.82 16.05
CA PRO A 137 17.67 6.42 16.61
C PRO A 137 17.77 4.91 16.90
N ILE A 138 16.72 4.14 16.68
CA ILE A 138 16.68 2.70 16.89
C ILE A 138 17.63 2.02 15.90
N ASP A 139 18.37 1.03 16.38
CA ASP A 139 19.26 0.26 15.53
C ASP A 139 18.49 -0.51 14.44
N ARG A 140 19.16 -0.71 13.30
CA ARG A 140 18.56 -1.32 12.11
C ARG A 140 17.98 -2.71 12.34
N GLY A 141 18.62 -3.52 13.20
CA GLY A 141 18.15 -4.87 13.51
C GLY A 141 16.85 -4.86 14.29
N THR A 142 16.75 -3.96 15.28
CA THR A 142 15.52 -3.74 16.04
C THR A 142 14.41 -3.18 15.14
N LEU A 143 14.68 -2.20 14.26
CA LEU A 143 13.72 -1.70 13.28
C LEU A 143 13.20 -2.83 12.37
N ALA A 144 14.09 -3.69 11.87
CA ALA A 144 13.71 -4.85 11.07
C ALA A 144 12.81 -5.83 11.81
N ALA A 145 13.11 -6.08 13.11
CA ALA A 145 12.28 -6.93 13.96
C ALA A 145 10.89 -6.31 14.23
N MET A 146 10.83 -5.00 14.45
CA MET A 146 9.57 -4.27 14.63
C MET A 146 8.70 -4.34 13.36
N MET A 147 9.29 -4.22 12.18
CA MET A 147 8.56 -4.40 10.91
C MET A 147 8.01 -5.82 10.80
N THR A 148 8.81 -6.82 11.07
CA THR A 148 8.39 -8.24 11.03
C THR A 148 7.27 -8.55 12.03
N ALA A 149 7.28 -7.89 13.19
CA ALA A 149 6.25 -8.03 14.20
C ALA A 149 4.95 -7.28 13.91
N THR A 150 4.91 -6.43 12.87
CA THR A 150 3.80 -5.49 12.61
C THR A 150 3.54 -4.61 13.83
N THR A 151 4.38 -3.62 14.05
CA THR A 151 4.35 -2.81 15.27
C THR A 151 3.41 -1.62 15.14
N TRP A 152 2.39 -1.60 15.99
CA TRP A 152 1.50 -0.46 16.17
C TRP A 152 1.97 0.41 17.33
N MET A 153 1.91 1.73 17.16
CA MET A 153 2.34 2.73 18.12
C MET A 153 1.27 3.81 18.26
N ASP A 154 0.96 4.19 19.48
CA ASP A 154 0.30 5.47 19.78
C ASP A 154 1.31 6.63 19.69
N ALA A 155 0.85 7.87 19.88
CA ALA A 155 1.71 9.04 19.79
C ALA A 155 2.85 9.02 20.82
N GLY A 156 2.61 8.52 22.04
CA GLY A 156 3.62 8.40 23.08
C GLY A 156 4.72 7.38 22.73
N ALA A 157 4.33 6.22 22.24
CA ALA A 157 5.27 5.18 21.83
C ALA A 157 6.07 5.61 20.59
N ALA A 158 5.43 6.24 19.60
CA ALA A 158 6.09 6.74 18.40
C ALA A 158 7.12 7.84 18.73
N LEU A 159 6.79 8.73 19.68
CA LEU A 159 7.72 9.76 20.19
C LEU A 159 8.90 9.13 20.93
N ALA A 160 8.63 8.21 21.86
CA ALA A 160 9.67 7.54 22.63
C ALA A 160 10.65 6.75 21.75
N GLN A 161 10.20 6.25 20.61
CA GLN A 161 10.99 5.52 19.64
C GLN A 161 11.60 6.41 18.53
N GLY A 162 11.37 7.73 18.58
CA GLY A 162 11.94 8.71 17.67
C GLY A 162 11.39 8.65 16.25
N PHE A 163 10.21 8.06 16.04
CA PHE A 163 9.54 8.14 14.74
C PHE A 163 8.92 9.51 14.50
N ILE A 164 8.51 10.20 15.56
CA ILE A 164 7.94 11.55 15.52
C ILE A 164 8.71 12.51 16.44
N ASP A 165 8.54 13.81 16.22
CA ASP A 165 9.23 14.87 16.96
C ASP A 165 8.40 15.41 18.12
N GLY A 166 7.07 15.23 18.07
CA GLY A 166 6.17 15.75 19.09
C GLY A 166 4.77 15.20 19.02
N VAL A 167 3.99 15.53 20.06
CA VAL A 167 2.53 15.30 20.09
C VAL A 167 1.85 16.61 19.83
N ALA A 168 1.15 16.72 18.71
CA ALA A 168 0.50 17.94 18.25
C ALA A 168 -0.81 18.23 18.98
N ASP A 169 -1.08 19.50 19.21
CA ASP A 169 -2.46 19.95 19.45
C ASP A 169 -3.26 19.78 18.14
N PRO A 170 -4.53 19.31 18.17
CA PRO A 170 -5.37 19.22 16.97
C PRO A 170 -5.52 20.50 16.16
N GLN A 171 -5.19 21.67 16.75
CA GLN A 171 -5.21 22.97 16.08
C GLN A 171 -3.87 23.39 15.46
N THR A 172 -2.84 22.53 15.50
CA THR A 172 -1.48 22.88 15.05
C THR A 172 -1.41 23.22 13.56
N CYS A 173 -2.21 22.57 12.71
CA CYS A 173 -2.39 22.96 11.31
C CYS A 173 -3.75 23.64 11.14
N PRO A 174 -3.81 24.85 10.54
CA PRO A 174 -5.08 25.46 10.19
C PRO A 174 -5.84 24.54 9.22
N THR A 175 -7.01 24.09 9.64
CA THR A 175 -7.90 23.36 8.75
C THR A 175 -8.60 24.36 7.83
N ASP A 176 -8.00 24.67 6.69
CA ASP A 176 -8.78 25.25 5.60
C ASP A 176 -9.77 24.20 5.13
N SER A 177 -11.06 24.50 5.30
CA SER A 177 -12.19 23.61 5.07
C SER A 177 -12.42 23.24 3.59
N ALA A 178 -11.45 23.41 2.72
CA ALA A 178 -11.63 23.39 1.26
C ALA A 178 -11.46 22.03 0.57
N ALA A 179 -11.18 20.92 1.23
CA ALA A 179 -10.98 19.65 0.52
C ALA A 179 -11.53 18.41 1.22
N VAL A 180 -12.81 18.39 1.56
CA VAL A 180 -13.51 17.11 1.69
C VAL A 180 -13.88 16.65 0.28
N ARG A 181 -13.03 15.82 -0.36
CA ARG A 181 -13.44 15.11 -1.58
C ARG A 181 -14.44 14.03 -1.18
N THR A 182 -15.71 14.29 -1.42
CA THR A 182 -16.73 13.24 -1.40
C THR A 182 -16.55 12.37 -2.62
N VAL A 183 -16.14 11.13 -2.41
CA VAL A 183 -16.09 10.12 -3.48
C VAL A 183 -17.51 9.91 -4.00
N ASN A 184 -17.72 10.10 -5.31
CA ASN A 184 -18.98 9.77 -5.93
C ASN A 184 -19.04 8.22 -6.09
N ARG A 185 -19.91 7.57 -5.31
CA ARG A 185 -20.09 6.10 -5.31
C ARG A 185 -20.25 5.51 -6.72
N LYS A 186 -20.92 6.23 -7.65
CA LYS A 186 -21.10 5.76 -9.03
C LYS A 186 -19.78 5.71 -9.80
N ASP A 187 -18.87 6.65 -9.57
CA ASP A 187 -17.56 6.67 -10.21
C ASP A 187 -16.65 5.59 -9.65
N ALA A 188 -16.73 5.30 -8.34
CA ALA A 188 -16.03 4.20 -7.71
C ALA A 188 -16.51 2.83 -8.27
N GLU A 189 -17.83 2.62 -8.37
CA GLU A 189 -18.41 1.39 -8.95
C GLU A 189 -18.00 1.19 -10.42
N ALA A 190 -17.95 2.27 -11.22
CA ALA A 190 -17.51 2.22 -12.61
C ALA A 190 -16.03 1.84 -12.74
N LYS A 191 -15.16 2.36 -11.88
CA LYS A 191 -13.72 2.04 -11.84
C LYS A 191 -13.46 0.61 -11.41
N VAL A 192 -14.16 0.09 -10.36
CA VAL A 192 -14.10 -1.32 -9.96
C VAL A 192 -14.47 -2.23 -11.13
N ARG A 193 -15.53 -1.89 -11.88
CA ARG A 193 -15.94 -2.66 -13.04
C ARG A 193 -14.85 -2.68 -14.12
N LEU A 194 -14.24 -1.52 -14.43
CA LEU A 194 -13.12 -1.41 -15.36
C LEU A 194 -11.90 -2.20 -14.93
N TRP A 195 -11.56 -2.18 -13.64
CA TRP A 195 -10.47 -2.95 -13.07
C TRP A 195 -10.73 -4.45 -13.19
N LEU A 196 -11.92 -4.92 -12.81
CA LEU A 196 -12.32 -6.32 -12.96
C LEU A 196 -12.31 -6.78 -14.42
N GLU A 197 -12.68 -5.92 -15.36
CA GLU A 197 -12.62 -6.22 -16.79
C GLU A 197 -11.18 -6.35 -17.32
N ARG A 198 -10.26 -5.49 -16.86
CA ARG A 198 -8.83 -5.52 -17.23
C ARG A 198 -8.09 -6.72 -16.61
N HIS A 199 -8.41 -7.05 -15.35
CA HIS A 199 -7.73 -8.10 -14.58
C HIS A 199 -8.50 -9.41 -14.54
N ASN A 200 -9.50 -9.60 -15.41
CA ASN A 200 -10.26 -10.84 -15.50
C ASN A 200 -9.37 -11.97 -16.07
N PRO A 201 -8.99 -12.97 -15.26
CA PRO A 201 -8.10 -14.05 -15.69
C PRO A 201 -8.68 -14.86 -16.85
N LEU A 202 -10.01 -14.90 -17.01
CA LEU A 202 -10.67 -15.59 -18.13
C LEU A 202 -10.49 -14.87 -19.48
N LYS A 203 -10.25 -13.55 -19.48
CA LYS A 203 -9.94 -12.79 -20.70
C LYS A 203 -8.46 -12.84 -21.05
N GLN A 204 -7.57 -12.94 -20.07
CA GLN A 204 -6.13 -13.09 -20.30
C GLN A 204 -5.79 -14.47 -20.87
N GLY A 205 -6.50 -15.53 -20.51
CA GLY A 205 -6.33 -16.87 -21.09
C GLY A 205 -6.59 -16.95 -22.59
N LYS A 206 -7.41 -16.05 -23.15
CA LYS A 206 -7.63 -15.98 -24.60
C LYS A 206 -6.45 -15.36 -25.38
N MET A 207 -5.63 -14.52 -24.75
CA MET A 207 -4.42 -13.98 -25.40
C MET A 207 -3.27 -15.00 -25.41
N VAL A 208 -3.17 -15.87 -24.41
CA VAL A 208 -2.15 -16.93 -24.39
C VAL A 208 -2.44 -18.01 -25.45
N GLN A 209 -3.71 -18.31 -25.72
CA GLN A 209 -4.06 -19.26 -26.79
C GLN A 209 -3.79 -18.70 -28.21
N LYS A 210 -3.72 -17.39 -28.40
CA LYS A 210 -3.44 -16.81 -29.70
C LYS A 210 -1.96 -16.77 -30.06
N SER A 211 -1.06 -16.77 -29.06
CA SER A 211 0.40 -16.87 -29.28
C SER A 211 0.88 -18.32 -29.41
N ALA A 212 0.14 -19.29 -28.88
CA ALA A 212 0.45 -20.72 -28.99
C ALA A 212 0.00 -21.34 -30.32
N ALA A 213 -0.78 -20.64 -31.14
CA ALA A 213 -1.29 -21.15 -32.42
C ALA A 213 -0.30 -21.06 -33.58
N GLU A 214 0.90 -20.49 -33.36
CA GLU A 214 1.95 -20.38 -34.41
C GLU A 214 3.10 -21.40 -34.28
N ASP A 215 3.14 -22.24 -33.22
CA ASP A 215 4.14 -23.32 -33.10
C ASP A 215 3.51 -24.68 -33.38
N LYS A 216 3.59 -25.09 -34.63
CA LYS A 216 2.98 -26.34 -35.16
C LYS A 216 3.75 -27.62 -34.87
N THR A 217 4.61 -27.71 -33.85
CA THR A 217 5.48 -28.89 -33.60
C THR A 217 5.31 -29.56 -32.23
N ALA A 218 4.35 -29.18 -31.42
CA ALA A 218 4.03 -29.86 -30.15
C ALA A 218 2.83 -30.82 -30.31
N PRO A 219 2.89 -32.08 -29.80
CA PRO A 219 1.75 -33.01 -29.89
C PRO A 219 0.59 -32.50 -29.00
N GLU A 220 -0.61 -32.43 -29.58
CA GLU A 220 -1.85 -32.11 -28.87
C GLU A 220 -2.16 -33.20 -27.83
N LEU A 221 -2.00 -32.91 -26.56
CA LEU A 221 -2.52 -33.71 -25.46
C LEU A 221 -4.01 -33.34 -25.23
N SER A 222 -4.87 -34.34 -25.32
CA SER A 222 -6.30 -34.11 -25.09
C SER A 222 -6.58 -33.77 -23.62
N VAL A 223 -7.69 -33.05 -23.35
CA VAL A 223 -8.14 -32.70 -22.00
C VAL A 223 -8.32 -33.96 -21.12
N ALA A 224 -8.63 -35.10 -21.72
CA ALA A 224 -8.75 -36.40 -21.02
C ALA A 224 -7.39 -36.95 -20.55
N ASP A 225 -6.30 -36.67 -21.28
CA ASP A 225 -4.96 -37.11 -20.90
C ASP A 225 -4.36 -36.23 -19.80
N TYR A 226 -4.72 -34.93 -19.79
CA TYR A 226 -4.35 -34.02 -18.71
C TYR A 226 -5.06 -34.38 -17.39
N GLN A 227 -6.33 -34.75 -17.43
CA GLN A 227 -7.11 -35.20 -16.26
C GLN A 227 -6.60 -36.54 -15.69
N LYS A 228 -6.10 -37.45 -16.53
CA LYS A 228 -5.46 -38.70 -16.08
C LYS A 228 -4.09 -38.48 -15.41
N GLN A 229 -3.27 -37.56 -15.93
CA GLN A 229 -1.98 -37.23 -15.30
C GLN A 229 -2.11 -36.50 -13.97
N THR A 230 -3.11 -35.62 -13.81
CA THR A 230 -3.37 -34.93 -12.54
C THR A 230 -3.97 -35.87 -11.49
N SER A 231 -4.78 -36.83 -11.88
CA SER A 231 -5.37 -37.83 -10.95
C SER A 231 -4.34 -38.81 -10.38
N GLN A 232 -3.25 -39.08 -11.07
CA GLN A 232 -2.16 -39.95 -10.58
C GLN A 232 -1.15 -39.23 -9.69
N LYS A 233 -1.05 -37.89 -9.73
CA LYS A 233 -0.13 -37.07 -8.89
C LYS A 233 -0.69 -36.64 -7.55
N VAL A 234 -1.99 -36.82 -7.29
CA VAL A 234 -2.70 -36.36 -6.07
C VAL A 234 -2.63 -37.39 -4.93
N GLN A 235 -1.99 -38.54 -5.09
CA GLN A 235 -1.97 -39.58 -4.07
C GLN A 235 -0.81 -39.58 -3.08
N THR A 236 0.06 -38.57 -3.03
CA THR A 236 1.13 -38.50 -2.01
C THR A 236 1.42 -37.07 -1.61
N HIS A 237 0.58 -36.46 -0.78
CA HIS A 237 0.91 -35.52 0.30
C HIS A 237 -0.40 -35.03 0.93
N GLU A 238 -0.79 -35.65 2.03
CA GLU A 238 -1.84 -35.12 2.92
C GLU A 238 -1.30 -33.84 3.56
N ASN A 239 -1.77 -32.71 3.04
CA ASN A 239 -1.74 -31.46 3.78
C ASN A 239 -3.13 -31.31 4.41
N PRO A 240 -3.30 -31.20 5.74
CA PRO A 240 -4.60 -31.03 6.36
C PRO A 240 -5.12 -29.63 6.06
N GLY A 241 -5.72 -29.47 4.90
CA GLY A 241 -6.44 -28.25 4.51
C GLY A 241 -7.60 -28.00 5.49
N ILE A 242 -7.91 -26.74 5.71
CA ILE A 242 -9.05 -26.31 6.53
C ILE A 242 -10.31 -27.08 6.04
N PRO A 243 -11.01 -27.82 6.91
CA PRO A 243 -12.19 -28.59 6.54
C PRO A 243 -13.25 -27.70 5.87
N ALA A 244 -13.87 -28.19 4.81
CA ALA A 244 -14.84 -27.44 4.00
C ALA A 244 -16.06 -26.92 4.81
N ASP A 245 -16.39 -27.56 5.94
CA ASP A 245 -17.39 -27.12 6.89
C ASP A 245 -16.96 -25.86 7.67
N GLN A 246 -15.68 -25.69 7.96
CA GLN A 246 -15.17 -24.44 8.57
C GLN A 246 -15.23 -23.27 7.59
N LEU A 247 -14.97 -23.49 6.31
CA LEU A 247 -15.12 -22.48 5.27
C LEU A 247 -16.59 -22.05 5.09
N ARG A 248 -17.51 -23.00 5.13
CA ARG A 248 -18.96 -22.70 5.06
C ARG A 248 -19.44 -21.88 6.26
N ARG A 249 -19.01 -22.20 7.49
CA ARG A 249 -19.36 -21.42 8.69
C ARG A 249 -18.83 -19.99 8.64
N ARG A 250 -17.67 -19.73 8.01
CA ARG A 250 -17.14 -18.38 7.80
C ARG A 250 -17.92 -17.59 6.75
N LEU A 251 -18.42 -18.25 5.71
CA LEU A 251 -19.28 -17.65 4.69
C LEU A 251 -20.67 -17.28 5.24
N ASP A 252 -21.22 -18.07 6.15
CA ASP A 252 -22.53 -17.78 6.77
C ASP A 252 -22.48 -16.59 7.75
N LEU A 253 -21.29 -16.24 8.29
CA LEU A 253 -21.09 -15.06 9.13
C LEU A 253 -21.02 -13.73 8.34
N ILE A 254 -20.93 -13.79 7.02
CA ILE A 254 -20.79 -12.61 6.13
C ILE A 254 -22.13 -12.26 5.45
N LYS A 255 -23.18 -13.09 5.63
CA LYS A 255 -24.49 -12.76 5.06
C LYS A 255 -25.12 -11.59 5.82
N PRO A 256 -25.60 -10.53 5.10
CA PRO A 256 -26.35 -9.46 5.74
C PRO A 256 -27.57 -10.01 6.45
N ASN A 257 -27.80 -9.55 7.66
CA ASN A 257 -29.04 -9.84 8.40
C ASN A 257 -30.16 -9.02 7.72
N ASP A 258 -30.98 -9.65 6.89
CA ASP A 258 -32.25 -9.09 6.43
C ASP A 258 -33.23 -9.06 7.62
N ARG A 259 -33.28 -7.89 8.27
CA ARG A 259 -34.43 -7.43 9.08
C ARG A 259 -34.65 -5.96 8.89
#